data_8058b9462de24fa91c651f7662961389
#
_entry.id   8058b9462de24fa91c651f7662961389
#
_cell.length_a   1.000
_cell.length_b   1.000
_cell.length_c   1.000
_cell.angle_alpha   90.00
_cell.angle_beta   90.00
_cell.angle_gamma   90.00
#
_symmetry.space_group_name_H-M   'P 1'
#
loop_
_entity.id
_entity.type
_entity.pdbx_description
1 polymer ?
#
loop_
_entity_poly.entity_id
_entity_poly.type
_entity_poly.pdbx_seq_one_letter_code
_entity_poly.pdbx_strand_id
1 'polypeptide(L)'
;MMISTRGRYALRVLVDLAEHGGGLVPMKDVAARQGISKKYMEQIMALLVRDGYVEGVHGKGGGYRLGRPSEQCVVGDILRLTEGSLAPVACLSCDEPCERAGSCRTVGMWRRFEEITNEYFDGITVKDLMKTE
;
A
#
# COMPACT_ATOMS: atom_id res chain seq x y z
N MET A 1 -8.16 -10.43 9.58
CA MET A 1 -7.41 -9.42 8.83
C MET A 1 -8.26 -8.92 7.68
N MET A 2 -8.44 -7.62 7.61
CA MET A 2 -9.15 -6.98 6.51
C MET A 2 -8.32 -5.78 6.05
N ILE A 3 -8.05 -5.71 4.75
CA ILE A 3 -7.30 -4.57 4.20
C ILE A 3 -8.23 -3.36 4.16
N SER A 4 -7.77 -2.24 4.70
CA SER A 4 -8.57 -1.01 4.78
C SER A 4 -8.83 -0.40 3.41
N THR A 5 -9.80 0.50 3.34
CA THR A 5 -10.04 1.31 2.15
C THR A 5 -8.81 2.12 1.79
N ARG A 6 -8.10 2.66 2.79
CA ARG A 6 -6.86 3.42 2.57
C ARG A 6 -5.79 2.57 1.87
N GLY A 7 -5.60 1.32 2.31
CA GLY A 7 -4.64 0.40 1.67
C GLY A 7 -5.01 0.09 0.24
N ARG A 8 -6.27 -0.24 -0.01
CA ARG A 8 -6.75 -0.53 -1.36
C ARG A 8 -6.62 0.68 -2.29
N TYR A 9 -6.97 1.86 -1.80
CA TYR A 9 -6.87 3.09 -2.59
C TYR A 9 -5.42 3.50 -2.85
N ALA A 10 -4.53 3.31 -1.87
CA ALA A 10 -3.10 3.59 -2.09
C ALA A 10 -2.55 2.77 -3.26
N LEU A 11 -2.90 1.49 -3.33
CA LEU A 11 -2.48 0.63 -4.45
C LEU A 11 -3.05 1.13 -5.78
N ARG A 12 -4.34 1.50 -5.81
CA ARG A 12 -4.98 2.02 -7.02
C ARG A 12 -4.33 3.32 -7.49
N VAL A 13 -3.97 4.20 -6.57
CA VAL A 13 -3.27 5.45 -6.89
C VAL A 13 -1.92 5.17 -7.51
N LEU A 14 -1.14 4.26 -6.92
CA LEU A 14 0.18 3.93 -7.45
C LEU A 14 0.11 3.29 -8.83
N VAL A 15 -0.86 2.41 -9.06
CA VAL A 15 -1.09 1.82 -10.39
C VAL A 15 -1.48 2.90 -11.40
N ASP A 16 -2.37 3.82 -10.99
CA ASP A 16 -2.79 4.93 -11.86
C ASP A 16 -1.60 5.79 -12.28
N LEU A 17 -0.77 6.18 -11.33
CA LEU A 17 0.43 6.97 -11.64
C LEU A 17 1.41 6.19 -12.52
N ALA A 18 1.54 4.90 -12.30
CA ALA A 18 2.43 4.06 -13.10
C ALA A 18 1.93 3.96 -14.55
N GLU A 19 0.62 3.80 -14.74
CA GLU A 19 0.02 3.67 -16.07
C GLU A 19 -0.03 4.99 -16.85
N HIS A 20 -0.04 6.12 -16.16
CA HIS A 20 -0.07 7.46 -16.77
C HIS A 20 1.28 8.16 -16.62
N GLY A 21 2.36 7.39 -16.50
CA GLY A 21 3.71 7.89 -16.32
C GLY A 21 4.25 8.63 -17.52
N GLY A 22 5.33 9.37 -17.31
CA GLY A 22 5.98 10.20 -18.31
C GLY A 22 5.97 11.68 -17.95
N GLY A 23 5.33 12.06 -16.85
CA GLY A 23 5.29 13.41 -16.34
C GLY A 23 4.50 13.50 -15.06
N LEU A 24 4.29 14.72 -14.60
CA LEU A 24 3.49 14.97 -13.41
C LEU A 24 2.00 14.84 -13.72
N VAL A 25 1.28 14.14 -12.85
CA VAL A 25 -0.16 13.93 -12.98
C VAL A 25 -0.86 14.73 -11.88
N PRO A 26 -1.78 15.66 -12.22
CA PRO A 26 -2.52 16.39 -11.21
C PRO A 26 -3.34 15.45 -10.33
N MET A 27 -3.37 15.72 -9.02
CA MET A 27 -4.13 14.91 -8.07
C MET A 27 -5.61 14.80 -8.45
N LYS A 28 -6.20 15.89 -8.97
CA LYS A 28 -7.61 15.90 -9.39
C LYS A 28 -7.90 14.88 -10.48
N ASP A 29 -6.93 14.64 -11.37
CA ASP A 29 -7.11 13.69 -12.47
C ASP A 29 -7.10 12.25 -11.94
N VAL A 30 -6.18 11.95 -11.01
CA VAL A 30 -6.14 10.64 -10.34
C VAL A 30 -7.42 10.42 -9.55
N ALA A 31 -7.84 11.43 -8.78
CA ALA A 31 -9.06 11.36 -7.98
C ALA A 31 -10.29 11.08 -8.87
N ALA A 32 -10.40 11.76 -10.00
CA ALA A 32 -11.51 11.58 -10.93
C ALA A 32 -11.53 10.16 -11.54
N ARG A 33 -10.37 9.68 -12.01
CA ARG A 33 -10.29 8.34 -12.59
C ARG A 33 -10.60 7.24 -11.57
N GLN A 34 -10.15 7.42 -10.33
CA GLN A 34 -10.30 6.40 -9.29
C GLN A 34 -11.58 6.55 -8.46
N GLY A 35 -12.31 7.64 -8.64
CA GLY A 35 -13.55 7.87 -7.88
C GLY A 35 -13.28 8.11 -6.39
N ILE A 36 -12.18 8.76 -6.06
CA ILE A 36 -11.77 9.04 -4.67
C ILE A 36 -11.96 10.52 -4.38
N SER A 37 -12.50 10.85 -3.19
CA SER A 37 -12.69 12.25 -2.79
C SER A 37 -11.36 12.99 -2.68
N LYS A 38 -11.38 14.30 -2.92
CA LYS A 38 -10.18 15.14 -2.82
C LYS A 38 -9.54 15.03 -1.44
N LYS A 39 -10.35 15.11 -0.39
CA LYS A 39 -9.86 15.03 0.99
C LYS A 39 -9.16 13.70 1.29
N TYR A 40 -9.76 12.61 0.85
CA TYR A 40 -9.19 11.28 1.05
C TYR A 40 -7.90 11.11 0.23
N MET A 41 -7.91 11.62 -1.00
CA MET A 41 -6.75 11.61 -1.86
C MET A 41 -5.56 12.36 -1.25
N GLU A 42 -5.81 13.51 -0.63
CA GLU A 42 -4.76 14.29 0.03
C GLU A 42 -4.08 13.48 1.15
N GLN A 43 -4.87 12.73 1.92
CA GLN A 43 -4.34 11.87 2.99
C GLN A 43 -3.47 10.74 2.41
N ILE A 44 -3.93 10.09 1.36
CA ILE A 44 -3.19 9.01 0.71
C ILE A 44 -1.89 9.52 0.10
N MET A 45 -1.95 10.64 -0.63
CA MET A 45 -0.76 11.22 -1.25
C MET A 45 0.28 11.65 -0.22
N ALA A 46 -0.16 12.26 0.90
CA ALA A 46 0.76 12.65 1.96
C ALA A 46 1.52 11.45 2.52
N LEU A 47 0.84 10.33 2.72
CA LEU A 47 1.44 9.10 3.21
C LEU A 47 2.45 8.53 2.22
N LEU A 48 2.09 8.48 0.94
CA LEU A 48 2.94 7.93 -0.11
C LEU A 48 4.17 8.81 -0.39
N VAL A 49 4.01 10.12 -0.30
CA VAL A 49 5.12 11.07 -0.46
C VAL A 49 6.11 10.92 0.70
N ARG A 50 5.60 10.83 1.93
CA ARG A 50 6.44 10.68 3.11
C ARG A 50 7.41 9.51 3.01
N ASP A 51 6.97 8.38 2.46
CA ASP A 51 7.76 7.17 2.36
C ASP A 51 8.45 7.00 0.99
N GLY A 52 8.39 8.03 0.14
CA GLY A 52 9.14 8.03 -1.13
C GLY A 52 8.54 7.23 -2.26
N TYR A 53 7.30 6.74 -2.13
CA TYR A 53 6.62 6.04 -3.23
C TYR A 53 6.15 7.01 -4.31
N VAL A 54 5.89 8.25 -3.92
CA VAL A 54 5.39 9.30 -4.81
C VAL A 54 6.19 10.58 -4.57
N GLU A 55 6.46 11.30 -5.63
CA GLU A 55 7.03 12.65 -5.58
C GLU A 55 5.95 13.65 -5.97
N GLY A 56 5.84 14.74 -5.21
CA GLY A 56 4.90 15.81 -5.49
C GLY A 56 5.62 17.12 -5.83
N VAL A 57 5.10 17.84 -6.80
CA VAL A 57 5.58 19.18 -7.16
C VAL A 57 4.40 20.15 -7.04
N HIS A 58 4.59 21.20 -6.23
CA HIS A 58 3.57 22.21 -6.02
C HIS A 58 3.61 23.31 -7.10
N GLY A 59 2.49 24.00 -7.26
CA GLY A 59 2.37 25.15 -8.12
C GLY A 59 1.82 24.82 -9.49
N LYS A 60 1.87 25.82 -10.38
CA LYS A 60 1.35 25.71 -11.74
C LYS A 60 2.16 24.69 -12.53
N GLY A 61 1.48 23.74 -13.16
CA GLY A 61 2.11 22.65 -13.87
C GLY A 61 2.61 21.52 -12.96
N GLY A 62 2.31 21.60 -11.67
CA GLY A 62 2.66 20.58 -10.69
C GLY A 62 1.78 19.35 -10.76
N GLY A 63 2.02 18.43 -9.88
CA GLY A 63 1.30 17.17 -9.78
C GLY A 63 2.13 16.12 -9.08
N TYR A 64 1.84 14.86 -9.38
CA TYR A 64 2.48 13.74 -8.73
C TYR A 64 3.01 12.74 -9.75
N ARG A 65 4.07 12.05 -9.37
CA ARG A 65 4.64 10.94 -10.15
C ARG A 65 5.21 9.91 -9.19
N LEU A 66 5.47 8.70 -9.69
CA LEU A 66 6.13 7.69 -8.87
C LEU A 66 7.52 8.17 -8.45
N GLY A 67 7.85 7.96 -7.18
CA GLY A 67 9.15 8.30 -6.62
C GLY A 67 10.21 7.23 -6.85
N ARG A 68 9.78 6.06 -7.33
CA ARG A 68 10.65 4.93 -7.64
C ARG A 68 10.01 4.10 -8.76
N PRO A 69 10.79 3.27 -9.47
CA PRO A 69 10.23 2.42 -10.54
C PRO A 69 9.11 1.51 -10.02
N SER A 70 8.10 1.25 -10.87
CA SER A 70 6.94 0.44 -10.48
C SER A 70 7.32 -0.97 -10.04
N GLU A 71 8.38 -1.54 -10.58
CA GLU A 71 8.90 -2.85 -10.18
C GLU A 71 9.59 -2.84 -8.81
N GLN A 72 9.85 -1.66 -8.24
CA GLN A 72 10.38 -1.49 -6.89
C GLN A 72 9.31 -1.10 -5.87
N CYS A 73 8.07 -0.96 -6.30
CA CYS A 73 6.93 -0.70 -5.42
C CYS A 73 6.29 -2.03 -5.05
N VAL A 74 6.70 -2.60 -3.94
CA VAL A 74 6.25 -3.91 -3.47
C VAL A 74 4.93 -3.77 -2.72
N VAL A 75 3.92 -4.55 -3.12
CA VAL A 75 2.58 -4.48 -2.54
C VAL A 75 2.59 -4.71 -1.03
N GLY A 76 3.37 -5.67 -0.56
CA GLY A 76 3.48 -5.96 0.88
C GLY A 76 3.95 -4.76 1.68
N ASP A 77 4.98 -4.06 1.19
CA ASP A 77 5.51 -2.87 1.87
C ASP A 77 4.49 -1.74 1.91
N ILE A 78 3.76 -1.54 0.82
CA ILE A 78 2.72 -0.51 0.73
C ILE A 78 1.59 -0.81 1.72
N LEU A 79 1.15 -2.06 1.80
CA LEU A 79 0.10 -2.45 2.72
C LEU A 79 0.54 -2.33 4.19
N ARG A 80 1.79 -2.67 4.52
CA ARG A 80 2.30 -2.47 5.88
C ARG A 80 2.36 -0.99 6.24
N LEU A 81 2.67 -0.12 5.28
CA LEU A 81 2.66 1.32 5.47
C LEU A 81 1.26 1.82 5.81
N THR A 82 0.23 1.36 5.10
CA THR A 82 -1.15 1.82 5.29
C THR A 82 -1.84 1.18 6.49
N GLU A 83 -1.54 -0.09 6.75
CA GLU A 83 -2.23 -0.86 7.79
C GLU A 83 -1.46 -0.90 9.12
N GLY A 84 -0.17 -0.59 9.09
CA GLY A 84 0.71 -0.74 10.25
C GLY A 84 1.21 -2.17 10.44
N SER A 85 0.33 -3.16 10.29
CA SER A 85 0.66 -4.57 10.41
C SER A 85 -0.25 -5.40 9.53
N LEU A 86 0.27 -6.48 8.98
CA LEU A 86 -0.51 -7.48 8.24
C LEU A 86 -0.78 -8.73 9.08
N ALA A 87 -0.54 -8.66 10.39
CA ALA A 87 -0.83 -9.77 11.27
C ALA A 87 -2.32 -10.09 11.28
N PRO A 88 -2.71 -11.36 11.13
CA PRO A 88 -4.13 -11.75 11.08
C PRO A 88 -4.83 -11.68 12.43
N VAL A 89 -4.07 -11.74 13.53
CA VAL A 89 -4.60 -11.72 14.90
C VAL A 89 -3.74 -10.81 15.78
N ALA A 90 -4.35 -10.27 16.82
CA ALA A 90 -3.70 -9.30 17.71
C ALA A 90 -2.44 -9.84 18.39
N CYS A 91 -2.40 -11.11 18.73
CA CYS A 91 -1.26 -11.70 19.42
C CYS A 91 0.01 -11.78 18.57
N LEU A 92 -0.11 -11.62 17.24
CA LEU A 92 1.04 -11.54 16.33
C LEU A 92 1.40 -10.11 15.95
N SER A 93 0.53 -9.13 16.27
CA SER A 93 0.75 -7.71 15.92
C SER A 93 1.40 -6.91 17.03
N CYS A 94 1.54 -7.49 18.23
CA CYS A 94 2.11 -6.84 19.40
C CYS A 94 3.56 -7.28 19.62
N ASP A 95 4.39 -6.36 20.13
CA ASP A 95 5.75 -6.68 20.53
C ASP A 95 5.80 -7.57 21.76
N GLU A 96 4.73 -7.55 22.56
CA GLU A 96 4.62 -8.41 23.74
C GLU A 96 4.03 -9.77 23.37
N PRO A 97 4.69 -10.86 23.74
CA PRO A 97 4.15 -12.18 23.46
C PRO A 97 2.84 -12.40 24.25
N CYS A 98 1.88 -13.05 23.59
CA CYS A 98 0.64 -13.46 24.25
C CYS A 98 0.96 -14.38 25.43
N GLU A 99 0.29 -14.19 26.58
CA GLU A 99 0.47 -15.03 27.76
C GLU A 99 0.27 -16.52 27.48
N ARG A 100 -0.52 -16.85 26.46
CA ARG A 100 -0.81 -18.23 26.09
C ARG A 100 0.07 -18.76 24.96
N ALA A 101 1.06 -17.97 24.48
CA ALA A 101 1.87 -18.35 23.32
C ALA A 101 2.52 -19.73 23.45
N GLY A 102 2.96 -20.10 24.65
CA GLY A 102 3.60 -21.39 24.90
C GLY A 102 2.66 -22.59 24.89
N SER A 103 1.36 -22.37 25.06
CA SER A 103 0.35 -23.44 25.14
C SER A 103 -0.79 -23.29 24.13
N CYS A 104 -0.80 -22.22 23.35
CA CYS A 104 -1.87 -21.96 22.40
C CYS A 104 -1.83 -22.96 21.23
N ARG A 105 -2.92 -23.70 21.06
CA ARG A 105 -3.04 -24.71 20.02
C ARG A 105 -3.19 -24.14 18.61
N THR A 106 -3.56 -22.86 18.49
CA THR A 106 -3.84 -22.25 17.20
C THR A 106 -2.77 -21.28 16.72
N VAL A 107 -1.81 -20.91 17.57
CA VAL A 107 -0.79 -19.90 17.23
C VAL A 107 0.05 -20.30 16.01
N GLY A 108 0.40 -21.58 15.88
CA GLY A 108 1.17 -22.07 14.73
C GLY A 108 0.43 -21.88 13.41
N MET A 109 -0.87 -22.11 13.42
CA MET A 109 -1.72 -21.88 12.25
C MET A 109 -1.73 -20.40 11.87
N TRP A 110 -1.91 -19.51 12.83
CA TRP A 110 -1.92 -18.06 12.57
C TRP A 110 -0.58 -17.56 12.08
N ARG A 111 0.53 -18.06 12.62
CA ARG A 111 1.88 -17.71 12.13
C ARG A 111 2.07 -18.16 10.69
N ARG A 112 1.63 -19.36 10.35
CA ARG A 112 1.74 -19.85 8.97
C ARG A 112 0.88 -19.03 8.02
N PHE A 113 -0.30 -18.65 8.43
CA PHE A 113 -1.17 -17.77 7.65
C PHE A 113 -0.49 -16.41 7.41
N GLU A 114 0.12 -15.83 8.43
CA GLU A 114 0.87 -14.58 8.29
C GLU A 114 2.04 -14.74 7.31
N GLU A 115 2.81 -15.81 7.42
CA GLU A 115 3.91 -16.10 6.50
C GLU A 115 3.43 -16.17 5.05
N ILE A 116 2.36 -16.91 4.80
CA ILE A 116 1.80 -17.06 3.45
C ILE A 116 1.33 -15.70 2.92
N THR A 117 0.66 -14.92 3.75
CA THR A 117 0.19 -13.59 3.37
C THR A 117 1.35 -12.67 3.03
N ASN A 118 2.39 -12.63 3.85
CA ASN A 118 3.57 -11.82 3.60
C ASN A 118 4.29 -12.25 2.33
N GLU A 119 4.52 -13.54 2.14
CA GLU A 119 5.16 -14.07 0.94
C GLU A 119 4.37 -13.70 -0.32
N TYR A 120 3.05 -13.83 -0.25
CA TYR A 120 2.18 -13.51 -1.38
C TYR A 120 2.31 -12.03 -1.78
N PHE A 121 2.11 -11.12 -0.84
CA PHE A 121 2.15 -9.70 -1.13
C PHE A 121 3.56 -9.19 -1.43
N ASP A 122 4.59 -9.78 -0.85
CA ASP A 122 5.98 -9.39 -1.11
C ASP A 122 6.45 -9.85 -2.50
N GLY A 123 5.74 -10.79 -3.10
CA GLY A 123 6.02 -11.24 -4.46
C GLY A 123 5.31 -10.44 -5.55
N ILE A 124 4.49 -9.44 -5.19
CA ILE A 124 3.72 -8.65 -6.15
C ILE A 124 4.22 -7.20 -6.13
N THR A 125 4.44 -6.63 -7.30
CA THR A 125 4.83 -5.22 -7.45
C THR A 125 3.71 -4.43 -8.11
N VAL A 126 3.80 -3.11 -8.05
CA VAL A 126 2.87 -2.23 -8.78
C VAL A 126 2.92 -2.53 -10.28
N LYS A 127 4.11 -2.84 -10.81
CA LYS A 127 4.25 -3.21 -12.22
C LYS A 127 3.40 -4.44 -12.57
N ASP A 128 3.34 -5.43 -11.69
CA ASP A 128 2.53 -6.64 -11.91
C ASP A 128 1.03 -6.34 -11.98
N LEU A 129 0.60 -5.26 -11.33
CA LEU A 129 -0.81 -4.84 -11.29
C LEU A 129 -1.20 -3.94 -12.43
N MET A 130 -0.23 -3.43 -13.19
CA MET A 130 -0.50 -2.57 -14.34
C MET A 130 -1.20 -3.36 -15.45
N LYS A 131 -2.04 -2.63 -16.20
CA LYS A 131 -2.72 -3.22 -17.34
C LYS A 131 -1.70 -3.69 -18.39
N THR A 132 -1.77 -4.95 -18.75
CA THR A 132 -0.98 -5.51 -19.84
C THR A 132 -1.79 -5.47 -21.12
N GLU A 133 -1.18 -4.94 -22.18
CA GLU A 133 -1.76 -4.98 -23.51
C GLU A 133 -1.43 -6.30 -24.21
#